data_59958ec819ac4e703262c500490fac0d
#
_entry.id   59958ec819ac4e703262c500490fac0d
#
_cell.length_a   1.000
_cell.length_b   1.000
_cell.length_c   1.000
_cell.angle_alpha   90.00
_cell.angle_beta   90.00
_cell.angle_gamma   90.00
#
_symmetry.space_group_name_H-M   'P 1'
#
loop_
_entity.id
_entity.type
_entity.pdbx_description
1 polymer ?
#
loop_
_entity_poly.entity_id
_entity_poly.type
_entity_poly.pdbx_seq_one_letter_code
_entity_poly.pdbx_strand_id
1 'polypeptide(L)'
;MTKTVTDVLCPFCGTLCDDLEVVVTDDGKTIVDVYNACAIGAEKFMHAQAKDRVKRPRMQQADGTYKEVSYDEAVEYTAQMLANARKPLMYGWSSTSCEAQSVGHEIAEKVGAIVDNTATVCHGTTLIAVQ
;
A
#
# COMPACT_ATOMS: atom_id res chain seq x y z
N MET A 1 22.64 -8.98 17.26
CA MET A 1 23.07 -7.56 17.17
C MET A 1 21.99 -6.78 16.43
N THR A 2 21.97 -5.47 16.59
CA THR A 2 21.00 -4.56 15.94
C THR A 2 21.75 -3.40 15.31
N LYS A 3 21.17 -2.79 14.30
CA LYS A 3 21.65 -1.54 13.69
C LYS A 3 20.52 -0.50 13.68
N THR A 4 20.88 0.78 13.75
CA THR A 4 19.95 1.89 13.63
C THR A 4 20.01 2.45 12.21
N VAL A 5 18.85 2.68 11.63
CA VAL A 5 18.68 3.38 10.36
C VAL A 5 18.11 4.75 10.69
N THR A 6 18.81 5.81 10.33
CA THR A 6 18.42 7.21 10.55
C THR A 6 17.71 7.79 9.35
N ASP A 7 17.11 8.97 9.52
CA ASP A 7 16.46 9.73 8.45
C ASP A 7 15.37 8.93 7.73
N VAL A 8 14.61 8.13 8.51
CA VAL A 8 13.52 7.33 7.96
C VAL A 8 12.26 8.16 7.87
N LEU A 9 11.69 8.22 6.67
CA LEU A 9 10.43 8.90 6.42
C LEU A 9 9.24 8.10 6.98
N CYS A 10 8.35 8.78 7.71
CA CYS A 10 7.10 8.19 8.18
C CYS A 10 6.01 8.31 7.10
N PRO A 11 5.47 7.19 6.56
CA PRO A 11 4.50 7.24 5.47
C PRO A 11 3.03 7.28 5.92
N PHE A 12 2.75 7.46 7.22
CA PHE A 12 1.40 7.16 7.74
C PHE A 12 0.44 8.34 7.77
N CYS A 13 0.93 9.57 7.79
CA CYS A 13 0.06 10.75 7.74
C CYS A 13 0.71 11.91 6.99
N GLY A 14 -0.04 12.99 6.79
CA GLY A 14 0.42 14.15 6.04
C GLY A 14 1.47 15.02 6.72
N THR A 15 1.90 14.69 7.94
CA THR A 15 2.98 15.42 8.63
C THR A 15 4.35 15.13 8.00
N LEU A 16 4.51 13.95 7.39
CA LEU A 16 5.72 13.54 6.66
C LEU A 16 7.01 13.70 7.49
N CYS A 17 6.98 13.25 8.76
CA CYS A 17 8.19 13.24 9.59
C CYS A 17 9.30 12.44 8.90
N ASP A 18 10.49 12.99 8.82
CA ASP A 18 11.66 12.44 8.10
C ASP A 18 12.90 12.23 8.98
N ASP A 19 12.74 12.44 10.28
CA ASP A 19 13.78 12.36 11.31
C ASP A 19 13.68 11.08 12.17
N LEU A 20 12.95 10.06 11.72
CA LEU A 20 12.79 8.84 12.50
C LEU A 20 14.09 8.02 12.50
N GLU A 21 14.35 7.39 13.66
CA GLU A 21 15.37 6.38 13.79
C GLU A 21 14.71 5.01 14.01
N VAL A 22 15.01 4.06 13.14
CA VAL A 22 14.45 2.71 13.20
C VAL A 22 15.54 1.71 13.54
N VAL A 23 15.40 1.04 14.67
CA VAL A 23 16.30 -0.03 15.10
C VAL A 23 15.84 -1.35 14.50
N VAL A 24 16.70 -1.99 13.74
CA VAL A 24 16.41 -3.28 13.09
C VAL A 24 17.47 -4.32 13.47
N THR A 25 17.10 -5.59 13.34
CA THR A 25 18.06 -6.68 13.42
C THR A 25 19.13 -6.57 12.33
N ASP A 26 20.33 -7.14 12.54
CA ASP A 26 21.45 -7.03 11.59
C ASP A 26 21.08 -7.52 10.18
N ASP A 27 20.20 -8.50 10.07
CA ASP A 27 19.69 -9.00 8.80
C ASP A 27 18.62 -8.09 8.17
N GLY A 28 18.24 -7.01 8.86
CA GLY A 28 17.26 -6.02 8.40
C GLY A 28 15.82 -6.50 8.32
N LYS A 29 15.50 -7.67 8.88
CA LYS A 29 14.16 -8.29 8.71
C LYS A 29 13.17 -7.96 9.82
N THR A 30 13.65 -7.51 10.98
CA THR A 30 12.80 -7.26 12.14
C THR A 30 13.05 -5.86 12.68
N ILE A 31 12.00 -5.09 12.85
CA ILE A 31 12.02 -3.81 13.56
C ILE A 31 12.00 -4.12 15.05
N VAL A 32 12.98 -3.60 15.78
CA VAL A 32 13.14 -3.79 17.22
C VAL A 32 12.59 -2.61 17.99
N ASP A 33 12.82 -1.38 17.49
CA ASP A 33 12.36 -0.15 18.11
C ASP A 33 12.27 1.00 17.11
N VAL A 34 11.56 2.07 17.45
CA VAL A 34 11.42 3.27 16.61
C VAL A 34 11.48 4.50 17.50
N TYR A 35 12.41 5.42 17.22
CA TYR A 35 12.57 6.68 17.92
C TYR A 35 12.12 7.86 17.05
N ASN A 36 11.87 9.01 17.68
CA ASN A 36 11.37 10.24 17.07
C ASN A 36 10.00 10.12 16.41
N ALA A 37 9.31 8.99 16.57
CA ALA A 37 7.97 8.77 16.06
C ALA A 37 6.91 9.15 17.10
N CYS A 38 5.77 9.69 16.64
CA CYS A 38 4.60 9.80 17.49
C CYS A 38 4.05 8.38 17.83
N ALA A 39 3.20 8.28 18.86
CA ALA A 39 2.66 7.00 19.30
C ALA A 39 1.99 6.20 18.17
N ILE A 40 1.28 6.87 17.25
CA ILE A 40 0.62 6.21 16.10
C ILE A 40 1.66 5.69 15.11
N GLY A 41 2.69 6.48 14.79
CA GLY A 41 3.76 6.08 13.88
C GLY A 41 4.54 4.89 14.43
N ALA A 42 4.99 4.97 15.67
CA ALA A 42 5.74 3.89 16.33
C ALA A 42 4.94 2.58 16.33
N GLU A 43 3.67 2.63 16.72
CA GLU A 43 2.79 1.46 16.74
C GLU A 43 2.62 0.84 15.34
N LYS A 44 2.44 1.66 14.31
CA LYS A 44 2.32 1.17 12.93
C LYS A 44 3.61 0.54 12.39
N PHE A 45 4.78 1.10 12.69
CA PHE A 45 6.06 0.48 12.36
C PHE A 45 6.21 -0.90 13.03
N MET A 46 5.91 -0.98 14.33
CA MET A 46 5.98 -2.25 15.07
C MET A 46 4.97 -3.27 14.55
N HIS A 47 3.76 -2.84 14.20
CA HIS A 47 2.71 -3.69 13.65
C HIS A 47 2.99 -4.13 12.20
N ALA A 48 3.91 -3.48 11.49
CA ALA A 48 4.29 -3.87 10.12
C ALA A 48 4.79 -5.33 10.01
N GLN A 49 5.27 -5.89 11.09
CA GLN A 49 5.76 -7.27 11.18
C GLN A 49 4.79 -8.23 11.91
N ALA A 50 3.58 -7.82 12.19
CA ALA A 50 2.59 -8.65 12.88
C ALA A 50 2.34 -9.97 12.14
N LYS A 51 2.02 -11.01 12.88
CA LYS A 51 1.85 -12.38 12.33
C LYS A 51 0.64 -12.50 11.41
N ASP A 52 -0.36 -11.67 11.62
CA ASP A 52 -1.61 -11.63 10.85
C ASP A 52 -1.50 -10.82 9.55
N ARG A 53 -0.37 -10.16 9.30
CA ARG A 53 -0.16 -9.45 8.04
C ARG A 53 -0.08 -10.41 6.86
N VAL A 54 -0.80 -10.06 5.80
CA VAL A 54 -0.71 -10.76 4.51
C VAL A 54 0.65 -10.48 3.88
N LYS A 55 1.51 -11.51 3.84
CA LYS A 55 2.89 -11.41 3.33
C LYS A 55 3.07 -11.94 1.92
N ARG A 56 2.07 -12.65 1.41
CA ARG A 56 2.07 -13.24 0.07
C ARG A 56 0.72 -13.01 -0.60
N PRO A 57 0.68 -12.95 -1.94
CA PRO A 57 -0.58 -12.88 -2.66
C PRO A 57 -1.49 -14.05 -2.30
N ARG A 58 -2.79 -13.79 -2.23
CA ARG A 58 -3.83 -14.80 -1.97
C ARG A 58 -4.92 -14.68 -3.01
N MET A 59 -5.37 -15.80 -3.51
CA MET A 59 -6.50 -15.88 -4.44
C MET A 59 -7.65 -16.61 -3.79
N GLN A 60 -8.85 -16.05 -3.92
CA GLN A 60 -10.08 -16.70 -3.47
C GLN A 60 -10.41 -17.89 -4.37
N GLN A 61 -10.73 -19.01 -3.76
CA GLN A 61 -11.15 -20.21 -4.44
C GLN A 61 -12.69 -20.24 -4.59
N ALA A 62 -13.19 -21.15 -5.39
CA ALA A 62 -14.62 -21.29 -5.62
C ALA A 62 -15.45 -21.63 -4.36
N ASP A 63 -14.81 -22.22 -3.36
CA ASP A 63 -15.42 -22.54 -2.06
C ASP A 63 -15.37 -21.37 -1.05
N GLY A 64 -14.85 -20.21 -1.47
CA GLY A 64 -14.70 -19.02 -0.64
C GLY A 64 -13.43 -18.99 0.22
N THR A 65 -12.64 -20.06 0.24
CA THR A 65 -11.35 -20.09 0.93
C THR A 65 -10.27 -19.29 0.18
N TYR A 66 -9.15 -18.96 0.84
CA TYR A 66 -8.02 -18.27 0.23
C TYR A 66 -6.82 -19.18 0.17
N LYS A 67 -6.21 -19.29 -1.02
CA LYS A 67 -4.97 -20.00 -1.25
C LYS A 67 -3.83 -19.00 -1.51
N GLU A 68 -2.68 -19.22 -0.90
CA GLU A 68 -1.46 -18.48 -1.26
C GLU A 68 -0.99 -18.90 -2.66
N VAL A 69 -0.61 -17.91 -3.46
CA VAL A 69 -0.12 -18.09 -4.82
C VAL A 69 1.20 -17.33 -5.01
N SER A 70 1.91 -17.61 -6.08
CA SER A 70 3.09 -16.82 -6.45
C SER A 70 2.69 -15.41 -6.88
N TYR A 71 3.65 -14.50 -6.87
CA TYR A 71 3.42 -13.14 -7.36
C TYR A 71 3.04 -13.13 -8.84
N ASP A 72 3.74 -13.93 -9.65
CA ASP A 72 3.48 -14.03 -11.09
C ASP A 72 2.08 -14.58 -11.39
N GLU A 73 1.64 -15.61 -10.67
CA GLU A 73 0.25 -16.11 -10.78
C GLU A 73 -0.78 -15.04 -10.44
N ALA A 74 -0.54 -14.25 -9.39
CA ALA A 74 -1.46 -13.18 -9.00
C ALA A 74 -1.53 -12.06 -10.05
N VAL A 75 -0.39 -11.69 -10.62
CA VAL A 75 -0.30 -10.67 -11.69
C VAL A 75 -1.01 -11.16 -12.95
N GLU A 76 -0.72 -12.38 -13.39
CA GLU A 76 -1.35 -12.97 -14.59
C GLU A 76 -2.88 -13.05 -14.43
N TYR A 77 -3.34 -13.54 -13.29
CA TYR A 77 -4.78 -13.61 -13.00
C TYR A 77 -5.44 -12.23 -13.02
N THR A 78 -4.80 -11.24 -12.40
CA THR A 78 -5.30 -9.86 -12.38
C THR A 78 -5.36 -9.26 -13.78
N ALA A 79 -4.31 -9.46 -14.58
CA ALA A 79 -4.26 -9.00 -15.97
C ALA A 79 -5.39 -9.61 -16.81
N GLN A 80 -5.64 -10.91 -16.67
CA GLN A 80 -6.73 -11.60 -17.35
C GLN A 80 -8.11 -11.09 -16.90
N MET A 81 -8.30 -10.85 -15.60
CA MET A 81 -9.55 -10.26 -15.09
C MET A 81 -9.81 -8.88 -15.70
N LEU A 82 -8.81 -8.00 -15.72
CA LEU A 82 -8.94 -6.65 -16.28
C LEU A 82 -9.21 -6.70 -17.78
N ALA A 83 -8.48 -7.54 -18.52
CA ALA A 83 -8.62 -7.67 -19.98
C ALA A 83 -10.00 -8.23 -20.39
N ASN A 84 -10.59 -9.10 -19.58
CA ASN A 84 -11.89 -9.71 -19.85
C ASN A 84 -13.07 -8.92 -19.27
N ALA A 85 -12.82 -7.92 -18.44
CA ALA A 85 -13.87 -7.12 -17.85
C ALA A 85 -14.51 -6.17 -18.87
N ARG A 86 -15.84 -6.16 -18.94
CA ARG A 86 -16.56 -5.27 -19.86
C ARG A 86 -16.43 -3.78 -19.50
N LYS A 87 -16.35 -3.47 -18.21
CA LYS A 87 -16.16 -2.12 -17.67
C LYS A 87 -15.35 -2.20 -16.38
N PRO A 88 -14.03 -2.35 -16.45
CA PRO A 88 -13.21 -2.38 -15.26
C PRO A 88 -13.21 -1.00 -14.59
N LEU A 89 -13.23 -0.98 -13.27
CA LEU A 89 -13.09 0.21 -12.44
C LEU A 89 -11.78 0.12 -11.65
N MET A 90 -10.92 1.11 -11.81
CA MET A 90 -9.71 1.28 -11.04
C MET A 90 -9.89 2.45 -10.09
N TYR A 91 -10.20 2.15 -8.82
CA TYR A 91 -10.56 3.13 -7.81
C TYR A 91 -9.59 3.12 -6.64
N GLY A 92 -9.38 4.30 -6.04
CA GLY A 92 -8.59 4.46 -4.82
C GLY A 92 -7.44 5.43 -4.99
N TRP A 93 -6.24 4.92 -5.25
CA TRP A 93 -5.00 5.66 -5.52
C TRP A 93 -4.48 6.53 -4.38
N SER A 94 -5.11 6.45 -3.20
CA SER A 94 -4.63 7.09 -2.00
C SER A 94 -3.41 6.36 -1.45
N SER A 95 -2.45 7.09 -0.91
CA SER A 95 -1.24 6.56 -0.27
C SER A 95 -0.40 5.65 -1.20
N THR A 96 -0.32 6.03 -2.48
CA THR A 96 0.54 5.37 -3.45
C THR A 96 1.42 6.40 -4.18
N SER A 97 2.53 5.98 -4.76
CA SER A 97 3.45 6.89 -5.44
C SER A 97 2.90 7.38 -6.79
N CYS A 98 3.38 8.53 -7.24
CA CYS A 98 3.01 9.08 -8.56
C CYS A 98 3.41 8.15 -9.70
N GLU A 99 4.54 7.45 -9.57
CA GLU A 99 5.01 6.46 -10.56
C GLU A 99 4.04 5.29 -10.68
N ALA A 100 3.55 4.77 -9.56
CA ALA A 100 2.55 3.70 -9.56
C ALA A 100 1.22 4.17 -10.15
N GLN A 101 0.82 5.42 -9.87
CA GLN A 101 -0.38 6.01 -10.47
C GLN A 101 -0.24 6.16 -11.98
N SER A 102 0.92 6.61 -12.47
CA SER A 102 1.19 6.74 -13.91
C SER A 102 1.04 5.40 -14.63
N VAL A 103 1.67 4.34 -14.11
CA VAL A 103 1.53 2.98 -14.65
C VAL A 103 0.08 2.50 -14.59
N GLY A 104 -0.62 2.82 -13.50
CA GLY A 104 -2.04 2.49 -13.35
C GLY A 104 -2.92 3.16 -14.43
N HIS A 105 -2.65 4.42 -14.77
CA HIS A 105 -3.32 5.11 -15.86
C HIS A 105 -3.05 4.46 -17.22
N GLU A 106 -1.80 4.10 -17.51
CA GLU A 106 -1.44 3.40 -18.75
C GLU A 106 -2.18 2.06 -18.88
N ILE A 107 -2.31 1.30 -17.77
CA ILE A 107 -3.10 0.07 -17.75
C ILE A 107 -4.58 0.37 -18.01
N ALA A 108 -5.13 1.40 -17.35
CA ALA A 108 -6.52 1.80 -17.53
C ALA A 108 -6.85 2.15 -18.97
N GLU A 109 -5.99 2.91 -19.65
CA GLU A 109 -6.14 3.24 -21.08
C GLU A 109 -6.15 1.99 -21.95
N LYS A 110 -5.24 1.03 -21.68
CA LYS A 110 -5.14 -0.22 -22.46
C LYS A 110 -6.37 -1.12 -22.33
N VAL A 111 -6.99 -1.17 -21.15
CA VAL A 111 -8.15 -2.04 -20.89
C VAL A 111 -9.48 -1.30 -20.96
N GLY A 112 -9.48 -0.01 -21.23
CA GLY A 112 -10.69 0.83 -21.26
C GLY A 112 -11.35 0.96 -19.89
N ALA A 113 -10.54 1.04 -18.82
CA ALA A 113 -11.05 1.17 -17.46
C ALA A 113 -11.54 2.58 -17.14
N ILE A 114 -12.52 2.66 -16.26
CA ILE A 114 -12.88 3.90 -15.57
C ILE A 114 -11.87 4.08 -14.43
N VAL A 115 -11.27 5.27 -14.34
CA VAL A 115 -10.37 5.64 -13.24
C VAL A 115 -11.04 6.67 -12.38
N ASP A 116 -11.03 6.44 -11.07
CA ASP A 116 -11.52 7.40 -10.09
C ASP A 116 -10.71 7.28 -8.80
N ASN A 117 -10.78 8.28 -7.95
CA ASN A 117 -9.98 8.33 -6.73
C ASN A 117 -10.81 8.78 -5.52
N THR A 118 -10.20 8.73 -4.34
CA THR A 118 -10.83 9.08 -3.08
C THR A 118 -11.22 10.56 -2.96
N ALA A 119 -10.70 11.45 -3.81
CA ALA A 119 -11.08 12.86 -3.82
C ALA A 119 -12.55 13.06 -4.21
N THR A 120 -13.08 12.23 -5.08
CA THR A 120 -14.48 12.29 -5.53
C THR A 120 -15.47 12.12 -4.37
N VAL A 121 -15.16 11.23 -3.42
CA VAL A 121 -16.06 10.89 -2.30
C VAL A 121 -15.75 11.69 -1.04
N CYS A 122 -14.49 11.94 -0.74
CA CYS A 122 -14.06 12.44 0.56
C CYS A 122 -13.09 13.63 0.49
N HIS A 123 -11.93 13.46 -0.14
CA HIS A 123 -10.83 14.44 -0.03
C HIS A 123 -11.17 15.76 -0.72
N GLY A 124 -11.81 15.74 -1.88
CA GLY A 124 -12.20 16.95 -2.61
C GLY A 124 -13.19 17.79 -1.80
N THR A 125 -14.20 17.16 -1.25
CA THR A 125 -15.21 17.85 -0.42
C THR A 125 -14.63 18.37 0.89
N THR A 126 -13.72 17.64 1.51
CA THR A 126 -13.00 18.07 2.72
C THR A 126 -12.14 19.31 2.43
N LEU A 127 -11.39 19.32 1.33
CA LEU A 127 -10.56 20.46 0.95
C LEU A 127 -11.40 21.74 0.73
N ILE A 128 -12.55 21.61 0.07
CA ILE A 128 -13.48 22.75 -0.14
C ILE A 128 -14.03 23.25 1.20
N ALA A 129 -14.30 22.36 2.14
CA ALA A 129 -14.90 22.72 3.43
C ALA A 129 -13.92 23.44 4.38
N VAL A 130 -12.60 23.29 4.20
CA VAL A 130 -11.58 23.89 5.07
C VAL A 130 -10.87 25.10 4.44
N GLN A 131 -11.17 25.46 3.22
CA GLN A 131 -10.75 26.70 2.56
C GLN A 131 -11.68 27.87 2.94
#